data_02cd56d76c97f476b99776004e07cd06
#
_entry.id   02cd56d76c97f476b99776004e07cd06
#
_cell.length_a   1.000
_cell.length_b   1.000
_cell.length_c   1.000
_cell.angle_alpha   90.00
_cell.angle_beta   90.00
_cell.angle_gamma   90.00
#
_symmetry.space_group_name_H-M   'P 1'
#
loop_
_entity.id
_entity.type
_entity.pdbx_description
1 polymer ?
#
loop_
_entity_poly.entity_id
_entity_poly.type
_entity_poly.pdbx_seq_one_letter_code
_entity_poly.pdbx_strand_id
1 'polypeptide(L)'
;MADLTLTTFDWVPEMPRGFVRDLRVRWALEEAALPYRVASVPFGDRGAAHFAHQPFGQVPWLSDGDLSIFESGAILLHLGERSAKLMPTDPHGRTKAMEWVLAALNSVEMPALPWTMFKFTGSDDSSPAVKFVDDFLKLRLKHMETVLAGREWLAGPFSVADILMSDVLRVVDRFDGLAAHPACRAYVARATARPAFAKAHADQMAHFAAADGAR
;
A
#
# COMPACT_ATOMS: atom_id res chain seq x y z
N MET A 1 21.59 0.25 16.61
CA MET A 1 20.19 0.28 16.09
C MET A 1 20.29 0.14 14.59
N ALA A 2 19.48 -0.70 13.98
CA ALA A 2 19.48 -0.85 12.52
C ALA A 2 19.08 0.47 11.84
N ASP A 3 19.83 0.87 10.83
CA ASP A 3 19.69 2.15 10.16
C ASP A 3 18.76 1.98 8.96
N LEU A 4 17.45 1.99 9.22
CA LEU A 4 16.43 1.80 8.19
C LEU A 4 16.35 3.03 7.29
N THR A 5 16.52 2.83 5.98
CA THR A 5 16.38 3.89 4.98
C THR A 5 15.31 3.47 3.95
N LEU A 6 14.20 4.20 3.95
CA LEU A 6 13.14 4.07 2.96
C LEU A 6 13.46 4.97 1.76
N THR A 7 13.57 4.38 0.58
CA THR A 7 13.78 5.16 -0.66
C THR A 7 12.48 5.26 -1.45
N THR A 8 12.16 6.50 -1.85
CA THR A 8 11.02 6.84 -2.69
C THR A 8 11.42 7.83 -3.79
N PHE A 9 10.48 8.28 -4.64
CA PHE A 9 10.75 9.34 -5.60
C PHE A 9 10.95 10.70 -4.90
N ASP A 10 11.79 11.56 -5.49
CA ASP A 10 11.96 12.95 -5.06
C ASP A 10 10.66 13.76 -5.25
N TRP A 11 9.93 13.45 -6.30
CA TRP A 11 8.68 14.11 -6.68
C TRP A 11 7.78 13.15 -7.47
N VAL A 12 6.50 13.39 -7.43
CA VAL A 12 5.50 12.80 -8.35
C VAL A 12 4.46 13.85 -8.70
N PRO A 13 3.75 13.72 -9.85
CA PRO A 13 2.59 14.56 -10.15
C PRO A 13 1.58 14.55 -9.00
N GLU A 14 0.69 15.53 -8.95
CA GLU A 14 -0.29 15.68 -7.87
C GLU A 14 -1.20 14.44 -7.71
N MET A 15 -1.60 13.86 -8.84
CA MET A 15 -2.57 12.78 -8.91
C MET A 15 -2.22 11.54 -8.07
N PRO A 16 -0.99 10.97 -8.09
CA PRO A 16 -0.64 9.80 -7.28
C PRO A 16 -0.24 10.13 -5.84
N ARG A 17 -0.12 11.42 -5.45
CA ARG A 17 0.24 11.79 -4.07
C ARG A 17 -0.76 11.22 -3.07
N GLY A 18 -0.27 10.72 -1.97
CA GLY A 18 -1.06 10.00 -0.98
C GLY A 18 -1.40 8.55 -1.36
N PHE A 19 -0.92 8.06 -2.55
CA PHE A 19 -1.14 6.70 -3.04
C PHE A 19 0.13 6.02 -3.56
N VAL A 20 1.28 6.69 -3.55
CA VAL A 20 2.56 6.05 -3.86
C VAL A 20 2.85 4.99 -2.80
N ARG A 21 3.30 3.82 -3.21
CA ARG A 21 3.39 2.63 -2.34
C ARG A 21 4.38 2.73 -1.18
N ASP A 22 5.26 3.74 -1.16
CA ASP A 22 6.08 4.05 0.01
C ASP A 22 5.23 4.42 1.23
N LEU A 23 3.99 4.87 1.04
CA LEU A 23 3.03 5.11 2.11
C LEU A 23 2.80 3.86 2.98
N ARG A 24 2.70 2.67 2.37
CA ARG A 24 2.54 1.39 3.07
C ARG A 24 3.70 1.15 4.04
N VAL A 25 4.90 1.43 3.58
CA VAL A 25 6.13 1.24 4.38
C VAL A 25 6.25 2.29 5.47
N ARG A 26 5.99 3.57 5.16
CA ARG A 26 5.92 4.64 6.17
C ARG A 26 4.93 4.28 7.27
N TRP A 27 3.73 3.85 6.88
CA TRP A 27 2.69 3.46 7.84
C TRP A 27 3.15 2.32 8.76
N ALA A 28 3.73 1.26 8.20
CA ALA A 28 4.26 0.16 9.01
C ALA A 28 5.36 0.61 9.99
N LEU A 29 6.27 1.47 9.54
CA LEU A 29 7.34 2.01 10.38
C LEU A 29 6.78 2.86 11.54
N GLU A 30 5.76 3.69 11.26
CA GLU A 30 5.09 4.49 12.30
C GLU A 30 4.28 3.61 13.29
N GLU A 31 3.57 2.58 12.81
CA GLU A 31 2.85 1.64 13.71
C GLU A 31 3.79 0.91 14.66
N ALA A 32 4.95 0.52 14.16
CA ALA A 32 5.95 -0.18 14.93
C ALA A 32 6.82 0.76 15.80
N ALA A 33 6.71 2.08 15.60
CA ALA A 33 7.60 3.09 16.18
C ALA A 33 9.09 2.80 15.87
N LEU A 34 9.38 2.33 14.66
CA LEU A 34 10.73 2.08 14.18
C LEU A 34 11.30 3.35 13.56
N PRO A 35 12.44 3.86 14.05
CA PRO A 35 13.09 5.04 13.46
C PRO A 35 13.63 4.72 12.07
N TYR A 36 13.45 5.65 11.13
CA TYR A 36 13.92 5.52 9.75
C TYR A 36 14.28 6.87 9.14
N ARG A 37 15.04 6.83 8.05
CA ARG A 37 15.30 7.97 7.19
C ARG A 37 14.60 7.77 5.84
N VAL A 38 14.32 8.87 5.15
CA VAL A 38 13.81 8.85 3.79
C VAL A 38 14.93 9.32 2.85
N ALA A 39 15.21 8.50 1.84
CA ALA A 39 16.05 8.86 0.72
C ALA A 39 15.20 9.04 -0.54
N SER A 40 15.68 9.91 -1.45
CA SER A 40 14.95 10.24 -2.68
C SER A 40 15.75 9.85 -3.91
N VAL A 41 15.02 9.45 -4.96
CA VAL A 41 15.57 9.21 -6.31
C VAL A 41 14.72 9.94 -7.35
N PRO A 42 15.32 10.35 -8.49
CA PRO A 42 14.58 11.06 -9.53
C PRO A 42 13.37 10.26 -10.07
N PHE A 43 12.25 10.95 -10.25
CA PHE A 43 11.04 10.34 -10.83
C PHE A 43 11.22 9.98 -12.31
N GLY A 44 11.91 10.82 -13.07
CA GLY A 44 12.03 10.67 -14.53
C GLY A 44 13.24 9.87 -14.98
N ASP A 45 14.40 10.08 -14.35
CA ASP A 45 15.67 9.47 -14.73
C ASP A 45 16.02 8.32 -13.77
N ARG A 46 15.89 7.09 -14.27
CA ARG A 46 16.15 5.85 -13.52
C ARG A 46 17.44 5.22 -14.04
N GLY A 47 18.55 5.63 -13.46
CA GLY A 47 19.87 5.09 -13.81
C GLY A 47 20.13 3.68 -13.26
N ALA A 48 21.29 3.11 -13.60
CA ALA A 48 21.69 1.76 -13.20
C ALA A 48 21.66 1.54 -11.67
N ALA A 49 21.97 2.56 -10.88
CA ALA A 49 21.89 2.48 -9.41
C ALA A 49 20.47 2.22 -8.92
N HIS A 50 19.44 2.82 -9.55
CA HIS A 50 18.04 2.54 -9.22
C HIS A 50 17.70 1.08 -9.50
N PHE A 51 18.02 0.59 -10.70
CA PHE A 51 17.72 -0.78 -11.11
C PHE A 51 18.47 -1.85 -10.30
N ALA A 52 19.59 -1.51 -9.70
CA ALA A 52 20.31 -2.41 -8.78
C ALA A 52 19.51 -2.67 -7.48
N HIS A 53 18.65 -1.74 -7.06
CA HIS A 53 17.80 -1.88 -5.88
C HIS A 53 16.39 -2.36 -6.23
N GLN A 54 15.85 -1.90 -7.37
CA GLN A 54 14.48 -2.23 -7.78
C GLN A 54 14.44 -2.50 -9.30
N PRO A 55 14.42 -3.78 -9.70
CA PRO A 55 14.63 -4.19 -11.10
C PRO A 55 13.51 -3.75 -12.06
N PHE A 56 12.37 -3.32 -11.54
CA PHE A 56 11.24 -2.80 -12.34
C PHE A 56 11.23 -1.26 -12.44
N GLY A 57 12.25 -0.57 -11.89
CA GLY A 57 12.34 0.89 -11.91
C GLY A 57 11.25 1.59 -11.08
N GLN A 58 10.72 0.93 -10.06
CA GLN A 58 9.66 1.44 -9.18
C GLN A 58 10.24 1.95 -7.85
N VAL A 59 9.36 2.38 -6.97
CA VAL A 59 9.57 2.61 -5.54
C VAL A 59 8.41 1.96 -4.77
N PRO A 60 8.59 1.67 -3.47
CA PRO A 60 9.76 1.88 -2.64
C PRO A 60 10.74 0.71 -2.67
N TRP A 61 11.92 0.94 -2.10
CA TRP A 61 12.74 -0.09 -1.49
C TRP A 61 13.16 0.34 -0.09
N LEU A 62 13.51 -0.63 0.73
CA LEU A 62 14.01 -0.43 2.09
C LEU A 62 15.44 -0.95 2.18
N SER A 63 16.36 -0.15 2.69
CA SER A 63 17.70 -0.57 3.08
C SER A 63 17.75 -0.77 4.59
N ASP A 64 18.34 -1.88 5.02
CA ASP A 64 18.47 -2.31 6.40
C ASP A 64 19.86 -2.91 6.62
N GLY A 65 20.82 -2.06 6.98
CA GLY A 65 22.23 -2.42 6.91
C GLY A 65 22.63 -2.75 5.47
N ASP A 66 23.20 -3.96 5.27
CA ASP A 66 23.61 -4.44 3.94
C ASP A 66 22.47 -5.04 3.10
N LEU A 67 21.28 -5.20 3.70
CA LEU A 67 20.12 -5.74 3.01
C LEU A 67 19.36 -4.64 2.27
N SER A 68 19.02 -4.89 1.00
CA SER A 68 18.12 -4.05 0.21
C SER A 68 16.91 -4.88 -0.23
N ILE A 69 15.71 -4.40 0.09
CA ILE A 69 14.45 -5.13 -0.12
C ILE A 69 13.54 -4.27 -0.99
N PHE A 70 13.08 -4.79 -2.11
CA PHE A 70 12.01 -4.21 -2.92
C PHE A 70 10.71 -5.02 -2.76
N GLU A 71 9.62 -4.57 -3.36
CA GLU A 71 8.23 -4.99 -3.15
C GLU A 71 7.68 -4.55 -1.78
N SER A 72 6.63 -3.71 -1.80
CA SER A 72 6.03 -3.22 -0.55
C SER A 72 5.54 -4.34 0.36
N GLY A 73 5.02 -5.45 -0.21
CA GLY A 73 4.63 -6.62 0.56
C GLY A 73 5.80 -7.31 1.25
N ALA A 74 6.91 -7.51 0.55
CA ALA A 74 8.12 -8.10 1.12
C ALA A 74 8.72 -7.22 2.22
N ILE A 75 8.74 -5.90 2.00
CA ILE A 75 9.19 -4.93 3.01
C ILE A 75 8.31 -5.00 4.27
N LEU A 76 6.99 -5.06 4.11
CA LEU A 76 6.08 -5.16 5.25
C LEU A 76 6.24 -6.46 6.02
N LEU A 77 6.44 -7.59 5.33
CA LEU A 77 6.74 -8.87 5.98
C LEU A 77 8.05 -8.80 6.77
N HIS A 78 9.10 -8.20 6.19
CA HIS A 78 10.38 -7.99 6.88
C HIS A 78 10.23 -7.12 8.13
N LEU A 79 9.48 -6.02 8.06
CA LEU A 79 9.18 -5.17 9.22
C LEU A 79 8.31 -5.89 10.25
N GLY A 80 7.44 -6.79 9.81
CA GLY A 80 6.63 -7.66 10.66
C GLY A 80 7.44 -8.55 11.58
N GLU A 81 8.63 -9.01 11.13
CA GLU A 81 9.55 -9.80 11.96
C GLU A 81 10.11 -8.99 13.13
N ARG A 82 10.09 -7.68 13.06
CA ARG A 82 10.67 -6.77 14.05
C ARG A 82 9.68 -6.25 15.07
N SER A 83 8.37 -6.47 14.86
CA SER A 83 7.35 -5.87 15.73
C SER A 83 6.09 -6.73 15.84
N ALA A 84 5.75 -7.11 17.05
CA ALA A 84 4.48 -7.78 17.36
C ALA A 84 3.24 -6.90 17.07
N LYS A 85 3.40 -5.59 16.85
CA LYS A 85 2.33 -4.69 16.40
C LYS A 85 1.99 -4.88 14.92
N LEU A 86 2.93 -5.42 14.14
CA LEU A 86 2.80 -5.60 12.70
C LEU A 86 2.50 -7.05 12.31
N MET A 87 2.90 -8.00 13.13
CA MET A 87 2.77 -9.42 12.82
C MET A 87 2.46 -10.20 14.11
N PRO A 88 1.45 -11.08 14.11
CA PRO A 88 1.24 -12.01 15.21
C PRO A 88 2.50 -12.81 15.54
N THR A 89 2.70 -13.12 16.82
CA THR A 89 3.89 -13.86 17.28
C THR A 89 3.72 -15.36 17.19
N ASP A 90 2.49 -15.86 17.21
CA ASP A 90 2.21 -17.29 17.07
C ASP A 90 2.25 -17.75 15.60
N PRO A 91 2.66 -18.99 15.32
CA PRO A 91 2.81 -19.49 13.94
C PRO A 91 1.54 -19.48 13.12
N HIS A 92 0.37 -19.74 13.72
CA HIS A 92 -0.91 -19.75 13.02
C HIS A 92 -1.30 -18.33 12.61
N GLY A 93 -1.26 -17.38 13.54
CA GLY A 93 -1.55 -15.97 13.24
C GLY A 93 -0.61 -15.38 12.19
N ARG A 94 0.70 -15.72 12.25
CA ARG A 94 1.68 -15.32 11.23
C ARG A 94 1.32 -15.85 9.84
N THR A 95 0.94 -17.12 9.76
CA THR A 95 0.50 -17.74 8.50
C THR A 95 -0.73 -17.02 7.95
N LYS A 96 -1.71 -16.69 8.81
CA LYS A 96 -2.92 -15.95 8.42
C LYS A 96 -2.61 -14.53 7.96
N ALA A 97 -1.72 -13.82 8.64
CA ALA A 97 -1.29 -12.50 8.19
C ALA A 97 -0.60 -12.56 6.83
N MET A 98 0.30 -13.52 6.61
CA MET A 98 0.97 -13.72 5.32
C MET A 98 -0.02 -14.08 4.19
N GLU A 99 -0.98 -14.96 4.47
CA GLU A 99 -2.06 -15.31 3.52
C GLU A 99 -2.80 -14.05 3.05
N TRP A 100 -3.17 -13.15 3.98
CA TRP A 100 -3.87 -11.91 3.65
C TRP A 100 -2.98 -10.85 2.98
N VAL A 101 -1.67 -10.82 3.28
CA VAL A 101 -0.70 -10.00 2.52
C VAL A 101 -0.71 -10.41 1.06
N LEU A 102 -0.59 -11.71 0.78
CA LEU A 102 -0.60 -12.22 -0.60
C LEU A 102 -1.97 -12.05 -1.26
N ALA A 103 -3.08 -12.23 -0.51
CA ALA A 103 -4.42 -12.01 -1.03
C ALA A 103 -4.68 -10.53 -1.40
N ALA A 104 -4.16 -9.58 -0.60
CA ALA A 104 -4.27 -8.17 -0.92
C ALA A 104 -3.61 -7.85 -2.27
N LEU A 105 -2.38 -8.33 -2.48
CA LEU A 105 -1.60 -8.05 -3.69
C LEU A 105 -2.10 -8.83 -4.92
N ASN A 106 -2.36 -10.12 -4.76
CA ASN A 106 -2.64 -11.00 -5.90
C ASN A 106 -4.13 -11.16 -6.21
N SER A 107 -5.02 -11.02 -5.22
CA SER A 107 -6.44 -11.28 -5.41
C SER A 107 -7.28 -10.00 -5.53
N VAL A 108 -6.89 -8.92 -4.83
CA VAL A 108 -7.66 -7.68 -4.80
C VAL A 108 -6.95 -6.57 -5.59
N GLU A 109 -5.66 -6.32 -5.38
CA GLU A 109 -4.92 -5.28 -6.11
C GLU A 109 -4.84 -5.58 -7.62
N MET A 110 -4.78 -6.85 -8.00
CA MET A 110 -4.67 -7.26 -9.39
C MET A 110 -5.80 -6.70 -10.28
N PRO A 111 -7.09 -6.79 -9.94
CA PRO A 111 -8.13 -6.08 -10.68
C PRO A 111 -8.27 -4.60 -10.28
N ALA A 112 -7.93 -4.20 -9.04
CA ALA A 112 -8.09 -2.84 -8.57
C ALA A 112 -7.18 -1.85 -9.30
N LEU A 113 -5.92 -2.24 -9.57
CA LEU A 113 -4.97 -1.36 -10.23
C LEU A 113 -5.37 -1.01 -11.68
N PRO A 114 -5.62 -1.95 -12.60
CA PRO A 114 -6.08 -1.61 -13.95
C PRO A 114 -7.43 -0.89 -13.93
N TRP A 115 -8.36 -1.25 -13.05
CA TRP A 115 -9.63 -0.53 -12.88
C TRP A 115 -9.39 0.95 -12.54
N THR A 116 -8.50 1.22 -11.60
CA THR A 116 -8.11 2.57 -11.19
C THR A 116 -7.46 3.33 -12.37
N MET A 117 -6.62 2.67 -13.15
CA MET A 117 -6.00 3.29 -14.33
C MET A 117 -7.06 3.69 -15.37
N PHE A 118 -8.07 2.86 -15.61
CA PHE A 118 -9.17 3.23 -16.50
C PHE A 118 -9.95 4.44 -15.98
N LYS A 119 -10.21 4.54 -14.69
CA LYS A 119 -10.85 5.72 -14.09
C LYS A 119 -9.99 6.98 -14.22
N PHE A 120 -8.68 6.89 -14.01
CA PHE A 120 -7.76 8.01 -14.20
C PHE A 120 -7.69 8.52 -15.64
N THR A 121 -7.71 7.62 -16.60
CA THR A 121 -7.60 7.97 -18.04
C THR A 121 -8.94 8.39 -18.65
N GLY A 122 -10.04 8.30 -17.90
CA GLY A 122 -11.39 8.55 -18.44
C GLY A 122 -11.76 7.58 -19.55
N SER A 123 -11.30 6.33 -19.45
CA SER A 123 -11.57 5.28 -20.45
C SER A 123 -13.06 5.02 -20.57
N ASP A 124 -13.51 4.71 -21.78
CA ASP A 124 -14.93 4.45 -22.08
C ASP A 124 -15.42 3.20 -21.31
N ASP A 125 -16.37 3.43 -20.40
CA ASP A 125 -16.97 2.38 -19.57
C ASP A 125 -17.75 1.33 -20.41
N SER A 126 -18.08 1.61 -21.67
CA SER A 126 -18.72 0.67 -22.59
C SER A 126 -17.74 -0.34 -23.22
N SER A 127 -16.44 -0.06 -23.14
CA SER A 127 -15.39 -0.94 -23.67
C SER A 127 -15.45 -2.33 -23.01
N PRO A 128 -15.40 -3.43 -23.79
CA PRO A 128 -15.39 -4.80 -23.25
C PRO A 128 -14.27 -5.05 -22.23
N ALA A 129 -13.10 -4.47 -22.43
CA ALA A 129 -11.96 -4.61 -21.51
C ALA A 129 -12.22 -3.91 -20.18
N VAL A 130 -12.77 -2.68 -20.20
CA VAL A 130 -13.14 -1.93 -18.99
C VAL A 130 -14.20 -2.68 -18.21
N LYS A 131 -15.25 -3.16 -18.90
CA LYS A 131 -16.31 -3.97 -18.26
C LYS A 131 -15.78 -5.25 -17.63
N PHE A 132 -14.89 -5.98 -18.32
CA PHE A 132 -14.30 -7.19 -17.76
C PHE A 132 -13.55 -6.91 -16.44
N VAL A 133 -12.73 -5.86 -16.41
CA VAL A 133 -11.98 -5.48 -15.21
C VAL A 133 -12.92 -4.99 -14.11
N ASP A 134 -13.95 -4.23 -14.45
CA ASP A 134 -14.97 -3.74 -13.50
C ASP A 134 -15.74 -4.91 -12.87
N ASP A 135 -16.23 -5.85 -13.66
CA ASP A 135 -16.94 -7.05 -13.17
C ASP A 135 -16.01 -7.92 -12.30
N PHE A 136 -14.74 -8.05 -12.68
CA PHE A 136 -13.77 -8.80 -11.91
C PHE A 136 -13.48 -8.14 -10.54
N LEU A 137 -13.31 -6.81 -10.50
CA LEU A 137 -13.15 -6.07 -9.24
C LEU A 137 -14.40 -6.20 -8.38
N LYS A 138 -15.59 -5.98 -8.94
CA LYS A 138 -16.88 -6.12 -8.21
C LYS A 138 -17.02 -7.49 -7.56
N LEU A 139 -16.64 -8.56 -8.26
CA LEU A 139 -16.65 -9.90 -7.70
C LEU A 139 -15.72 -10.03 -6.48
N ARG A 140 -14.51 -9.45 -6.55
CA ARG A 140 -13.57 -9.44 -5.42
C ARG A 140 -14.09 -8.63 -4.25
N LEU A 141 -14.64 -7.44 -4.52
CA LEU A 141 -15.24 -6.60 -3.47
C LEU A 141 -16.43 -7.26 -2.78
N LYS A 142 -17.30 -7.97 -3.54
CA LYS A 142 -18.41 -8.74 -2.96
C LYS A 142 -17.91 -9.80 -1.95
N HIS A 143 -16.81 -10.49 -2.26
CA HIS A 143 -16.24 -11.46 -1.33
C HIS A 143 -15.57 -10.76 -0.14
N MET A 144 -14.87 -9.68 -0.35
CA MET A 144 -14.26 -8.89 0.73
C MET A 144 -15.31 -8.28 1.66
N GLU A 145 -16.45 -7.84 1.12
CA GLU A 145 -17.59 -7.35 1.92
C GLU A 145 -18.04 -8.40 2.92
N THR A 146 -18.23 -9.65 2.46
CA THR A 146 -18.62 -10.78 3.33
C THR A 146 -17.55 -11.06 4.39
N VAL A 147 -16.26 -11.01 4.02
CA VAL A 147 -15.15 -11.23 4.94
C VAL A 147 -15.11 -10.16 6.02
N LEU A 148 -15.25 -8.90 5.64
CA LEU A 148 -15.07 -7.75 6.53
C LEU A 148 -16.31 -7.45 7.38
N ALA A 149 -17.50 -7.89 6.99
CA ALA A 149 -18.71 -7.75 7.79
C ALA A 149 -18.63 -8.47 9.15
N GLY A 150 -17.82 -9.53 9.25
CA GLY A 150 -17.71 -10.36 10.45
C GLY A 150 -16.44 -10.18 11.27
N ARG A 151 -15.58 -9.20 10.93
CA ARG A 151 -14.28 -9.05 11.63
C ARG A 151 -13.78 -7.62 11.64
N GLU A 152 -13.05 -7.30 12.67
CA GLU A 152 -12.39 -5.99 12.81
C GLU A 152 -11.16 -5.91 11.89
N TRP A 153 -10.26 -6.92 11.95
CA TRP A 153 -9.03 -7.01 11.18
C TRP A 153 -8.90 -8.40 10.55
N LEU A 154 -8.07 -8.54 9.52
CA LEU A 154 -8.03 -9.73 8.67
C LEU A 154 -7.47 -10.97 9.36
N ALA A 155 -6.41 -10.81 10.17
CA ALA A 155 -5.69 -11.91 10.81
C ALA A 155 -5.89 -11.98 12.34
N GLY A 156 -6.92 -11.34 12.87
CA GLY A 156 -7.20 -11.21 14.30
C GLY A 156 -6.82 -9.83 14.81
N PRO A 157 -5.61 -9.57 15.32
CA PRO A 157 -5.15 -8.22 15.60
C PRO A 157 -4.74 -7.50 14.31
N PHE A 158 -4.69 -6.14 14.36
CA PHE A 158 -4.14 -5.33 13.27
C PHE A 158 -2.74 -5.79 12.90
N SER A 159 -2.45 -5.86 11.60
CA SER A 159 -1.18 -6.37 11.08
C SER A 159 -0.80 -5.73 9.74
N VAL A 160 0.34 -6.11 9.19
CA VAL A 160 0.77 -5.73 7.83
C VAL A 160 -0.24 -6.10 6.75
N ALA A 161 -1.05 -7.13 6.98
CA ALA A 161 -2.13 -7.51 6.08
C ALA A 161 -3.19 -6.41 5.95
N ASP A 162 -3.52 -5.75 7.06
CA ASP A 162 -4.50 -4.67 7.10
C ASP A 162 -3.96 -3.40 6.47
N ILE A 163 -2.67 -3.12 6.62
CA ILE A 163 -1.99 -2.02 5.93
C ILE A 163 -2.13 -2.18 4.41
N LEU A 164 -1.80 -3.36 3.88
CA LEU A 164 -1.88 -3.62 2.44
C LEU A 164 -3.31 -3.61 1.93
N MET A 165 -4.21 -4.37 2.57
CA MET A 165 -5.60 -4.48 2.10
C MET A 165 -6.33 -3.16 2.16
N SER A 166 -6.19 -2.40 3.25
CA SER A 166 -6.84 -1.09 3.36
C SER A 166 -6.30 -0.08 2.36
N ASP A 167 -4.99 -0.10 2.06
CA ASP A 167 -4.41 0.79 1.06
C ASP A 167 -4.91 0.44 -0.36
N VAL A 168 -5.03 -0.84 -0.70
CA VAL A 168 -5.62 -1.29 -1.97
C VAL A 168 -7.08 -0.84 -2.08
N LEU A 169 -7.88 -1.07 -1.04
CA LEU A 169 -9.30 -0.67 -1.03
C LEU A 169 -9.49 0.85 -1.05
N ARG A 170 -8.61 1.60 -0.40
CA ARG A 170 -8.62 3.06 -0.37
C ARG A 170 -8.44 3.68 -1.77
N VAL A 171 -7.60 3.06 -2.61
CA VAL A 171 -7.45 3.49 -4.01
C VAL A 171 -8.76 3.31 -4.79
N VAL A 172 -9.48 2.23 -4.54
CA VAL A 172 -10.80 1.97 -5.15
C VAL A 172 -11.84 2.96 -4.62
N ASP A 173 -11.83 3.24 -3.31
CA ASP A 173 -12.77 4.19 -2.68
C ASP A 173 -12.60 5.64 -3.19
N ARG A 174 -11.42 6.02 -3.64
CA ARG A 174 -11.14 7.31 -4.27
C ARG A 174 -12.07 7.62 -5.45
N PHE A 175 -12.52 6.59 -6.16
CA PHE A 175 -13.44 6.68 -7.30
C PHE A 175 -14.84 6.13 -6.95
N ASP A 176 -15.19 6.16 -5.67
CA ASP A 176 -16.48 5.67 -5.15
C ASP A 176 -16.77 4.18 -5.44
N GLY A 177 -15.72 3.41 -5.78
CA GLY A 177 -15.86 1.98 -6.08
C GLY A 177 -16.30 1.12 -4.90
N LEU A 178 -16.28 1.65 -3.66
CA LEU A 178 -16.78 0.99 -2.46
C LEU A 178 -18.22 1.41 -2.08
N ALA A 179 -18.93 2.20 -2.91
CA ALA A 179 -20.29 2.68 -2.60
C ALA A 179 -21.26 1.56 -2.22
N ALA A 180 -21.21 0.42 -2.92
CA ALA A 180 -22.05 -0.75 -2.67
C ALA A 180 -21.47 -1.74 -1.62
N HIS A 181 -20.35 -1.37 -0.97
CA HIS A 181 -19.58 -2.25 -0.08
C HIS A 181 -19.31 -1.57 1.28
N PRO A 182 -20.35 -1.40 2.12
CA PRO A 182 -20.24 -0.63 3.37
C PRO A 182 -19.26 -1.23 4.39
N ALA A 183 -19.09 -2.55 4.47
CA ALA A 183 -18.12 -3.16 5.37
C ALA A 183 -16.67 -2.89 4.90
N CYS A 184 -16.41 -2.94 3.59
CA CYS A 184 -15.12 -2.55 3.02
C CYS A 184 -14.83 -1.07 3.30
N ARG A 185 -15.80 -0.18 3.11
CA ARG A 185 -15.64 1.27 3.38
C ARG A 185 -15.40 1.54 4.86
N ALA A 186 -16.17 0.89 5.76
CA ALA A 186 -15.97 1.01 7.21
C ALA A 186 -14.59 0.49 7.65
N TYR A 187 -14.10 -0.58 7.03
CA TYR A 187 -12.77 -1.11 7.29
C TYR A 187 -11.67 -0.10 6.86
N VAL A 188 -11.77 0.47 5.66
CA VAL A 188 -10.84 1.52 5.20
C VAL A 188 -10.87 2.71 6.15
N ALA A 189 -12.06 3.21 6.52
CA ALA A 189 -12.20 4.33 7.44
C ALA A 189 -11.55 4.05 8.80
N ARG A 190 -11.76 2.86 9.36
CA ARG A 190 -11.14 2.43 10.62
C ARG A 190 -9.62 2.35 10.53
N ALA A 191 -9.09 1.80 9.44
CA ALA A 191 -7.66 1.66 9.23
C ALA A 191 -6.98 3.04 9.06
N THR A 192 -7.58 3.93 8.27
CA THR A 192 -7.04 5.28 8.01
C THR A 192 -7.25 6.27 9.15
N ALA A 193 -8.12 5.97 10.12
CA ALA A 193 -8.26 6.76 11.35
C ALA A 193 -7.10 6.52 12.35
N ARG A 194 -6.23 5.55 12.10
CA ARG A 194 -5.10 5.26 12.99
C ARG A 194 -4.08 6.41 12.95
N PRO A 195 -3.54 6.85 14.11
CA PRO A 195 -2.58 7.95 14.15
C PRO A 195 -1.33 7.72 13.29
N ALA A 196 -0.86 6.48 13.20
CA ALA A 196 0.29 6.11 12.38
C ALA A 196 0.02 6.30 10.88
N PHE A 197 -1.20 5.99 10.40
CA PHE A 197 -1.58 6.30 9.03
C PHE A 197 -1.62 7.81 8.78
N ALA A 198 -2.27 8.56 9.68
CA ALA A 198 -2.40 10.01 9.53
C ALA A 198 -1.02 10.69 9.43
N LYS A 199 -0.07 10.27 10.30
CA LYS A 199 1.31 10.75 10.24
C LYS A 199 2.01 10.35 8.95
N ALA A 200 1.99 9.08 8.58
CA ALA A 200 2.66 8.58 7.38
C ALA A 200 2.14 9.27 6.10
N HIS A 201 0.82 9.49 6.01
CA HIS A 201 0.20 10.19 4.91
C HIS A 201 0.61 11.66 4.86
N ALA A 202 0.58 12.37 5.99
CA ALA A 202 1.01 13.76 6.07
C ALA A 202 2.48 13.92 5.68
N ASP A 203 3.36 13.04 6.15
CA ASP A 203 4.79 13.04 5.83
C ASP A 203 5.04 12.77 4.34
N GLN A 204 4.28 11.87 3.71
CA GLN A 204 4.40 11.64 2.28
C GLN A 204 3.94 12.86 1.47
N MET A 205 2.80 13.46 1.83
CA MET A 205 2.29 14.65 1.16
C MET A 205 3.29 15.81 1.27
N ALA A 206 3.84 16.04 2.46
CA ALA A 206 4.86 17.08 2.70
C ALA A 206 6.15 16.81 1.90
N HIS A 207 6.58 15.54 1.82
CA HIS A 207 7.76 15.14 1.05
C HIS A 207 7.64 15.53 -0.43
N PHE A 208 6.53 15.23 -1.08
CA PHE A 208 6.33 15.56 -2.49
C PHE A 208 6.06 17.06 -2.71
N ALA A 209 5.36 17.72 -1.80
CA ALA A 209 5.09 19.15 -1.89
C ALA A 209 6.36 20.00 -1.75
N ALA A 210 7.34 19.56 -0.96
CA ALA A 210 8.60 20.27 -0.78
C ALA A 210 9.41 20.40 -2.08
N ALA A 211 9.20 19.52 -3.05
CA ALA A 211 9.88 19.51 -4.34
C ALA A 211 9.18 20.35 -5.43
N ASP A 212 7.96 20.85 -5.18
CA ASP A 212 7.18 21.61 -6.18
C ASP A 212 7.85 22.95 -6.56
N GLY A 213 8.55 23.59 -5.60
CA GLY A 213 9.23 24.86 -5.84
C GLY A 213 10.58 24.74 -6.55
N ALA A 214 11.08 23.52 -6.79
CA ALA A 214 12.36 23.26 -7.42
C ALA A 214 12.24 22.87 -8.91
N ARG A 215 11.05 22.91 -9.49
CA ARG A 215 10.75 22.49 -10.87
C ARG A 215 10.13 23.60 -11.72
#